data_685a4f825c400da50534435a66a712ef
#
_entry.id   685a4f825c400da50534435a66a712ef
#
_cell.length_a   1.000
_cell.length_b   1.000
_cell.length_c   1.000
_cell.angle_alpha   90.00
_cell.angle_beta   90.00
_cell.angle_gamma   90.00
#
_symmetry.space_group_name_H-M   'P 1'
#
loop_
_entity.id
_entity.type
_entity.pdbx_description
1 polymer ?
#
loop_
_entity_poly.entity_id
_entity_poly.type
_entity_poly.pdbx_seq_one_letter_code
_entity_poly.pdbx_strand_id
1 'polypeptide(L)'
;SVTDRDGVRYILKTWWEGRECNIRDREECMEAMRLLAGLHKDLEFIPTFPEMEGIPTPVIRRFLPSREYEKHNKELKRARRFLKQRSQKTWFEIRLAAVMDPFLEEAGQICEEWKKIENSHDVEAGETFCFCHGDYQYHNILRQDRGFFLVNFEKCQADGPIRDLYLLLRKLLEKSDWDCNRGEALLAAYESVRPLNPFERQDLFYRLSYPEKLWKIVNFYYNSGKAWIPEKNQEKLDRLLEQETARKKFLRILRP
;
A
#
# COMPACT_ATOMS: atom_id res chain seq x y z
N SER A 1 8.39 -17.79 -21.21
CA SER A 1 8.14 -18.77 -20.12
C SER A 1 8.10 -20.17 -20.70
N VAL A 2 8.58 -21.14 -19.94
CA VAL A 2 8.50 -22.57 -20.25
C VAL A 2 7.61 -23.23 -19.20
N THR A 3 6.75 -24.13 -19.63
CA THR A 3 5.90 -24.92 -18.71
C THR A 3 6.43 -26.35 -18.69
N ASP A 4 6.65 -26.91 -17.51
CA ASP A 4 7.06 -28.30 -17.36
C ASP A 4 5.90 -29.29 -17.55
N ARG A 5 6.20 -30.60 -17.40
CA ARG A 5 5.23 -31.67 -17.56
C ARG A 5 4.13 -31.65 -16.48
N ASP A 6 4.39 -31.02 -15.34
CA ASP A 6 3.47 -30.90 -14.20
C ASP A 6 2.66 -29.59 -14.25
N GLY A 7 2.78 -28.82 -15.34
CA GLY A 7 2.08 -27.54 -15.53
C GLY A 7 2.71 -26.35 -14.80
N VAL A 8 3.89 -26.51 -14.22
CA VAL A 8 4.62 -25.43 -13.54
C VAL A 8 5.27 -24.51 -14.57
N ARG A 9 5.05 -23.22 -14.44
CA ARG A 9 5.63 -22.21 -15.31
C ARG A 9 6.98 -21.72 -14.78
N TYR A 10 7.98 -21.74 -15.64
CA TYR A 10 9.32 -21.22 -15.38
C TYR A 10 9.59 -19.99 -16.25
N ILE A 11 10.27 -19.02 -15.66
CA ILE A 11 10.75 -17.81 -16.35
C ILE A 11 12.26 -17.73 -16.15
N LEU A 12 13.00 -17.67 -17.24
CA LEU A 12 14.42 -17.32 -17.18
C LEU A 12 14.54 -15.79 -17.14
N LYS A 13 15.21 -15.27 -16.13
CA LYS A 13 15.48 -13.84 -15.95
C LYS A 13 16.96 -13.58 -15.87
N THR A 14 17.37 -12.40 -16.30
CA THR A 14 18.71 -11.89 -15.97
C THR A 14 18.82 -11.74 -14.47
N TRP A 15 19.89 -12.29 -13.90
CA TRP A 15 20.19 -12.10 -12.48
C TRP A 15 20.91 -10.78 -12.27
N TRP A 16 20.39 -9.96 -11.38
CA TRP A 16 21.02 -8.70 -10.98
C TRP A 16 21.56 -8.85 -9.57
N GLU A 17 22.88 -8.68 -9.43
CA GLU A 17 23.53 -8.61 -8.13
C GLU A 17 23.34 -7.21 -7.55
N GLY A 18 23.11 -7.14 -6.25
CA GLY A 18 22.95 -5.88 -5.53
C GLY A 18 22.40 -6.12 -4.13
N ARG A 19 22.62 -5.18 -3.23
CA ARG A 19 21.99 -5.21 -1.92
C ARG A 19 20.63 -4.53 -1.98
N GLU A 20 19.71 -4.94 -1.13
CA GLU A 20 18.43 -4.27 -0.96
C GLU A 20 18.60 -2.79 -0.52
N CYS A 21 17.67 -1.93 -0.91
CA CYS A 21 17.60 -0.55 -0.45
C CYS A 21 17.56 -0.50 1.08
N ASN A 22 18.47 0.28 1.67
CA ASN A 22 18.54 0.43 3.12
C ASN A 22 17.51 1.45 3.61
N ILE A 23 16.40 0.94 4.15
CA ILE A 23 15.32 1.78 4.67
C ILE A 23 15.66 2.62 5.92
N ARG A 24 16.85 2.42 6.51
CA ARG A 24 17.37 3.27 7.60
C ARG A 24 18.14 4.46 7.06
N ASP A 25 18.68 4.35 5.87
CA ASP A 25 19.37 5.42 5.17
C ASP A 25 18.36 6.39 4.55
N ARG A 26 18.44 7.65 4.93
CA ARG A 26 17.51 8.69 4.48
C ARG A 26 17.67 8.99 3.00
N GLU A 27 18.91 9.09 2.53
CA GLU A 27 19.20 9.42 1.13
C GLU A 27 18.78 8.28 0.20
N GLU A 28 19.03 7.03 0.56
CA GLU A 28 18.56 5.90 -0.23
C GLU A 28 17.03 5.83 -0.30
N CYS A 29 16.34 6.16 0.79
CA CYS A 29 14.89 6.24 0.77
C CYS A 29 14.38 7.35 -0.17
N MET A 30 15.02 8.52 -0.17
CA MET A 30 14.66 9.62 -1.08
C MET A 30 15.00 9.29 -2.53
N GLU A 31 16.12 8.63 -2.80
CA GLU A 31 16.46 8.13 -4.15
C GLU A 31 15.43 7.10 -4.63
N ALA A 32 15.01 6.17 -3.77
CA ALA A 32 13.95 5.21 -4.09
C ALA A 32 12.61 5.90 -4.42
N MET A 33 12.27 6.99 -3.74
CA MET A 33 11.07 7.79 -4.04
C MET A 33 11.19 8.50 -5.40
N ARG A 34 12.37 9.07 -5.73
CA ARG A 34 12.62 9.69 -7.05
C ARG A 34 12.58 8.65 -8.17
N LEU A 35 13.15 7.47 -7.93
CA LEU A 35 13.13 6.35 -8.88
C LEU A 35 11.69 5.92 -9.18
N LEU A 36 10.84 5.80 -8.15
CA LEU A 36 9.43 5.50 -8.33
C LEU A 36 8.71 6.58 -9.14
N ALA A 37 8.98 7.84 -8.84
CA ALA A 37 8.38 8.97 -9.57
C ALA A 37 8.80 8.97 -11.04
N GLY A 38 10.08 8.66 -11.32
CA GLY A 38 10.60 8.47 -12.69
C GLY A 38 9.89 7.34 -13.41
N LEU A 39 9.77 6.16 -12.78
CA LEU A 39 9.04 5.03 -13.33
C LEU A 39 7.59 5.41 -13.69
N HIS A 40 6.89 6.06 -12.79
CA HIS A 40 5.49 6.46 -13.03
C HIS A 40 5.38 7.48 -14.16
N LYS A 41 6.30 8.46 -14.24
CA LYS A 41 6.34 9.46 -15.29
C LYS A 41 6.63 8.86 -16.67
N ASP A 42 7.60 7.93 -16.74
CA ASP A 42 8.03 7.31 -17.99
C ASP A 42 7.01 6.30 -18.52
N LEU A 43 6.21 5.70 -17.63
CA LEU A 43 5.20 4.70 -17.93
C LEU A 43 3.75 5.24 -17.83
N GLU A 44 3.58 6.56 -17.73
CA GLU A 44 2.26 7.19 -17.76
C GLU A 44 1.65 7.10 -19.15
N PHE A 45 0.36 6.84 -19.24
CA PHE A 45 -0.35 6.74 -20.50
C PHE A 45 -1.79 7.27 -20.38
N ILE A 46 -2.34 7.69 -21.52
CA ILE A 46 -3.75 8.02 -21.62
C ILE A 46 -4.50 6.72 -21.95
N PRO A 47 -5.63 6.41 -21.28
CA PRO A 47 -6.36 5.15 -21.47
C PRO A 47 -6.99 4.94 -22.86
N THR A 48 -6.76 5.82 -23.81
CA THR A 48 -7.17 5.66 -25.19
C THR A 48 -6.08 4.94 -25.98
N PHE A 49 -6.10 3.60 -25.93
CA PHE A 49 -5.24 2.81 -26.80
C PHE A 49 -5.86 2.78 -28.21
N PRO A 50 -5.14 3.20 -29.26
CA PRO A 50 -5.53 2.82 -30.60
C PRO A 50 -5.52 1.28 -30.67
N GLU A 51 -6.57 0.70 -31.26
CA GLU A 51 -6.60 -0.73 -31.53
C GLU A 51 -5.36 -1.07 -32.38
N MET A 52 -4.35 -1.63 -31.76
CA MET A 52 -3.18 -2.15 -32.46
C MET A 52 -3.47 -3.61 -32.79
N GLU A 53 -3.52 -3.93 -34.10
CA GLU A 53 -3.76 -5.28 -34.59
C GLU A 53 -2.81 -6.29 -33.90
N GLY A 54 -3.37 -7.27 -33.21
CA GLY A 54 -2.63 -8.34 -32.56
C GLY A 54 -2.08 -8.04 -31.15
N ILE A 55 -2.28 -6.83 -30.62
CA ILE A 55 -1.92 -6.52 -29.23
C ILE A 55 -3.20 -6.42 -28.40
N PRO A 56 -3.41 -7.28 -27.38
CA PRO A 56 -4.56 -7.14 -26.51
C PRO A 56 -4.56 -5.77 -25.85
N THR A 57 -5.64 -5.03 -25.99
CA THR A 57 -5.82 -3.78 -25.24
C THR A 57 -5.65 -4.07 -23.75
N PRO A 58 -4.75 -3.37 -23.02
CA PRO A 58 -4.58 -3.61 -21.61
C PRO A 58 -5.92 -3.41 -20.92
N VAL A 59 -6.39 -4.43 -20.20
CA VAL A 59 -7.59 -4.29 -19.38
C VAL A 59 -7.23 -3.41 -18.21
N ILE A 60 -7.53 -2.12 -18.31
CA ILE A 60 -7.42 -1.19 -17.19
C ILE A 60 -8.48 -1.60 -16.18
N ARG A 61 -8.07 -2.34 -15.18
CA ARG A 61 -8.92 -2.61 -14.02
C ARG A 61 -8.86 -1.39 -13.13
N ARG A 62 -9.85 -0.53 -13.23
CA ARG A 62 -10.01 0.54 -12.23
C ARG A 62 -10.04 -0.11 -10.85
N PHE A 63 -8.96 0.09 -10.11
CA PHE A 63 -8.91 -0.33 -8.72
C PHE A 63 -9.79 0.62 -7.91
N LEU A 64 -10.90 0.10 -7.40
CA LEU A 64 -11.82 0.85 -6.55
C LEU A 64 -11.49 0.54 -5.07
N PRO A 65 -10.74 1.43 -4.38
CA PRO A 65 -10.38 1.22 -2.97
C PRO A 65 -11.59 0.95 -2.07
N SER A 66 -12.74 1.57 -2.36
CA SER A 66 -13.96 1.37 -1.58
C SER A 66 -14.39 -0.10 -1.50
N ARG A 67 -14.30 -0.84 -2.61
CA ARG A 67 -14.68 -2.27 -2.64
C ARG A 67 -13.76 -3.11 -1.76
N GLU A 68 -12.47 -2.83 -1.79
CA GLU A 68 -11.50 -3.51 -0.92
C GLU A 68 -11.74 -3.15 0.55
N TYR A 69 -11.96 -1.87 0.85
CA TYR A 69 -12.25 -1.39 2.19
C TYR A 69 -13.56 -1.95 2.74
N GLU A 70 -14.60 -2.07 1.93
CA GLU A 70 -15.84 -2.75 2.33
C GLU A 70 -15.62 -4.20 2.74
N LYS A 71 -14.82 -4.93 1.95
CA LYS A 71 -14.45 -6.32 2.28
C LYS A 71 -13.71 -6.37 3.61
N HIS A 72 -12.67 -5.55 3.78
CA HIS A 72 -11.91 -5.47 5.03
C HIS A 72 -12.79 -5.07 6.22
N ASN A 73 -13.68 -4.11 6.04
CA ASN A 73 -14.63 -3.68 7.09
C ASN A 73 -15.60 -4.79 7.49
N LYS A 74 -16.08 -5.60 6.53
CA LYS A 74 -16.91 -6.78 6.82
C LYS A 74 -16.13 -7.81 7.64
N GLU A 75 -14.87 -8.06 7.31
CA GLU A 75 -13.99 -8.98 8.04
C GLU A 75 -13.70 -8.48 9.46
N LEU A 76 -13.35 -7.21 9.62
CA LEU A 76 -13.16 -6.58 10.93
C LEU A 76 -14.42 -6.65 11.81
N LYS A 77 -15.59 -6.32 11.24
CA LYS A 77 -16.88 -6.44 11.95
C LYS A 77 -17.20 -7.87 12.36
N ARG A 78 -16.82 -8.86 11.52
CA ARG A 78 -16.97 -10.28 11.86
C ARG A 78 -16.05 -10.66 13.02
N ALA A 79 -14.77 -10.27 12.98
CA ALA A 79 -13.83 -10.51 14.06
C ALA A 79 -14.31 -9.87 15.39
N ARG A 80 -14.81 -8.62 15.34
CA ARG A 80 -15.40 -7.95 16.53
C ARG A 80 -16.58 -8.74 17.12
N ARG A 81 -17.50 -9.22 16.29
CA ARG A 81 -18.65 -10.04 16.77
C ARG A 81 -18.17 -11.31 17.43
N PHE A 82 -17.20 -12.00 16.80
CA PHE A 82 -16.59 -13.21 17.36
C PHE A 82 -15.95 -12.93 18.73
N LEU A 83 -15.16 -11.85 18.85
CA LEU A 83 -14.54 -11.43 20.11
C LEU A 83 -15.58 -11.16 21.21
N LYS A 84 -16.73 -10.53 20.87
CA LYS A 84 -17.78 -10.24 21.85
C LYS A 84 -18.45 -11.52 22.38
N GLN A 85 -18.62 -12.53 21.54
CA GLN A 85 -19.29 -13.79 21.89
C GLN A 85 -18.40 -14.77 22.64
N ARG A 86 -17.06 -14.62 22.53
CA ARG A 86 -16.10 -15.54 23.14
C ARG A 86 -16.02 -15.32 24.64
N SER A 87 -16.28 -16.39 25.42
CA SER A 87 -16.23 -16.36 26.88
C SER A 87 -14.78 -16.31 27.40
N GLN A 88 -13.90 -17.12 26.81
CA GLN A 88 -12.47 -17.12 27.15
C GLN A 88 -11.68 -16.43 26.04
N LYS A 89 -10.98 -15.35 26.40
CA LYS A 89 -10.17 -14.56 25.49
C LYS A 89 -8.70 -14.69 25.84
N THR A 90 -7.86 -14.77 24.80
CA THR A 90 -6.42 -14.62 24.97
C THR A 90 -6.06 -13.18 25.34
N TRP A 91 -4.87 -12.96 25.84
CA TRP A 91 -4.38 -11.61 26.14
C TRP A 91 -4.43 -10.69 24.91
N PHE A 92 -4.03 -11.19 23.75
CA PHE A 92 -4.15 -10.46 22.48
C PHE A 92 -5.60 -10.07 22.17
N GLU A 93 -6.54 -10.99 22.34
CA GLU A 93 -7.96 -10.74 22.07
C GLU A 93 -8.58 -9.71 23.02
N ILE A 94 -8.17 -9.71 24.30
CA ILE A 94 -8.58 -8.68 25.27
C ILE A 94 -8.08 -7.31 24.82
N ARG A 95 -6.79 -7.23 24.46
CA ARG A 95 -6.16 -5.99 23.98
C ARG A 95 -6.80 -5.48 22.70
N LEU A 96 -7.00 -6.39 21.72
CA LEU A 96 -7.67 -6.08 20.45
C LEU A 96 -9.10 -5.58 20.68
N ALA A 97 -9.89 -6.24 21.52
CA ALA A 97 -11.25 -5.85 21.81
C ALA A 97 -11.37 -4.43 22.39
N ALA A 98 -10.40 -4.03 23.22
CA ALA A 98 -10.36 -2.71 23.85
C ALA A 98 -10.14 -1.55 22.85
N VAL A 99 -9.48 -1.83 21.72
CA VAL A 99 -9.08 -0.78 20.75
C VAL A 99 -9.84 -0.83 19.43
N MET A 100 -10.60 -1.87 19.18
CA MET A 100 -11.17 -2.16 17.86
C MET A 100 -12.25 -1.17 17.41
N ASP A 101 -13.05 -0.63 18.35
CA ASP A 101 -14.20 0.21 18.01
C ASP A 101 -13.80 1.54 17.34
N PRO A 102 -12.83 2.32 17.84
CA PRO A 102 -12.37 3.52 17.16
C PRO A 102 -11.82 3.27 15.75
N PHE A 103 -11.08 2.19 15.55
CA PHE A 103 -10.56 1.83 14.23
C PHE A 103 -11.66 1.39 13.26
N LEU A 104 -12.70 0.71 13.74
CA LEU A 104 -13.85 0.35 12.93
C LEU A 104 -14.63 1.58 12.48
N GLU A 105 -14.77 2.57 13.35
CA GLU A 105 -15.40 3.85 13.03
C GLU A 105 -14.60 4.59 11.96
N GLU A 106 -13.29 4.77 12.17
CA GLU A 106 -12.38 5.38 11.20
C GLU A 106 -12.43 4.67 9.85
N ALA A 107 -12.33 3.32 9.83
CA ALA A 107 -12.42 2.52 8.62
C ALA A 107 -13.76 2.68 7.89
N GLY A 108 -14.85 2.82 8.63
CA GLY A 108 -16.18 3.09 8.07
C GLY A 108 -16.26 4.46 7.44
N GLN A 109 -15.81 5.50 8.13
CA GLN A 109 -15.80 6.88 7.65
C GLN A 109 -14.97 7.02 6.37
N ILE A 110 -13.74 6.50 6.36
CA ILE A 110 -12.87 6.54 5.18
C ILE A 110 -13.48 5.81 3.99
N CYS A 111 -14.09 4.66 4.21
CA CYS A 111 -14.77 3.91 3.14
C CYS A 111 -15.92 4.71 2.53
N GLU A 112 -16.74 5.37 3.33
CA GLU A 112 -17.87 6.19 2.85
C GLU A 112 -17.39 7.48 2.15
N GLU A 113 -16.36 8.14 2.66
CA GLU A 113 -15.75 9.30 1.99
C GLU A 113 -15.21 8.91 0.61
N TRP A 114 -14.51 7.78 0.53
CA TRP A 114 -13.96 7.30 -0.73
C TRP A 114 -15.04 6.94 -1.76
N LYS A 115 -16.16 6.34 -1.33
CA LYS A 115 -17.31 6.09 -2.20
C LYS A 115 -17.91 7.37 -2.80
N LYS A 116 -17.96 8.45 -2.01
CA LYS A 116 -18.43 9.74 -2.53
C LYS A 116 -17.54 10.23 -3.65
N ILE A 117 -16.22 10.09 -3.48
CA ILE A 117 -15.24 10.46 -4.50
C ILE A 117 -15.39 9.58 -5.73
N GLU A 118 -15.44 8.26 -5.59
CA GLU A 118 -15.58 7.32 -6.71
C GLU A 118 -16.86 7.54 -7.53
N ASN A 119 -17.89 8.11 -6.94
CA ASN A 119 -19.16 8.43 -7.59
C ASN A 119 -19.23 9.88 -8.11
N SER A 120 -18.22 10.71 -7.88
CA SER A 120 -18.17 12.07 -8.40
C SER A 120 -17.63 12.09 -9.84
N HIS A 121 -18.12 13.04 -10.67
CA HIS A 121 -17.60 13.23 -12.02
C HIS A 121 -16.16 13.78 -12.05
N ASP A 122 -15.66 14.30 -10.92
CA ASP A 122 -14.31 14.85 -10.80
C ASP A 122 -13.21 13.78 -10.90
N VAL A 123 -13.57 12.52 -10.70
CA VAL A 123 -12.65 11.38 -10.77
C VAL A 123 -12.10 11.19 -12.19
N GLU A 124 -12.96 11.28 -13.21
CA GLU A 124 -12.55 11.08 -14.60
C GLU A 124 -11.58 12.15 -15.11
N ALA A 125 -11.68 13.38 -14.56
CA ALA A 125 -10.82 14.49 -14.93
C ALA A 125 -9.45 14.51 -14.22
N GLY A 126 -9.33 13.84 -13.07
CA GLY A 126 -8.12 13.84 -12.25
C GLY A 126 -7.36 12.51 -12.21
N GLU A 127 -7.94 11.45 -12.75
CA GLU A 127 -7.32 10.12 -12.76
C GLU A 127 -6.16 10.05 -13.76
N THR A 128 -5.01 9.67 -13.27
CA THR A 128 -3.84 9.34 -14.10
C THR A 128 -3.56 7.84 -14.02
N PHE A 129 -3.10 7.29 -15.14
CA PHE A 129 -2.78 5.87 -15.23
C PHE A 129 -1.33 5.68 -15.65
N CYS A 130 -0.69 4.70 -15.05
CA CYS A 130 0.64 4.25 -15.48
C CYS A 130 0.75 2.73 -15.34
N PHE A 131 1.80 2.15 -15.90
CA PHE A 131 2.18 0.80 -15.53
C PHE A 131 2.88 0.83 -14.17
N CYS A 132 2.13 0.47 -13.12
CA CYS A 132 2.64 0.34 -11.77
C CYS A 132 3.46 -0.95 -11.61
N HIS A 133 4.47 -0.93 -10.77
CA HIS A 133 5.24 -2.12 -10.41
C HIS A 133 4.37 -3.17 -9.67
N GLY A 134 3.40 -2.71 -8.89
CA GLY A 134 2.45 -3.53 -8.14
C GLY A 134 3.00 -4.16 -6.86
N ASP A 135 4.32 -4.14 -6.66
CA ASP A 135 5.01 -4.58 -5.44
C ASP A 135 6.26 -3.74 -5.15
N TYR A 136 6.13 -2.41 -5.27
CA TYR A 136 7.24 -1.49 -5.08
C TYR A 136 7.62 -1.41 -3.60
N GLN A 137 8.59 -2.22 -3.20
CA GLN A 137 9.10 -2.32 -1.83
C GLN A 137 10.63 -2.37 -1.84
N TYR A 138 11.25 -2.03 -0.72
CA TYR A 138 12.70 -1.90 -0.59
C TYR A 138 13.50 -3.15 -1.00
N HIS A 139 12.95 -4.35 -0.83
CA HIS A 139 13.60 -5.60 -1.26
C HIS A 139 13.53 -5.85 -2.78
N ASN A 140 12.70 -5.10 -3.50
CA ASN A 140 12.64 -5.10 -4.95
C ASN A 140 13.43 -3.94 -5.56
N ILE A 141 14.13 -3.14 -4.75
CA ILE A 141 14.98 -2.03 -5.13
C ILE A 141 16.41 -2.40 -4.76
N LEU A 142 17.22 -2.75 -5.75
CA LEU A 142 18.60 -3.20 -5.54
C LEU A 142 19.57 -2.04 -5.75
N ARG A 143 20.45 -1.81 -4.78
CA ARG A 143 21.56 -0.86 -4.88
C ARG A 143 22.80 -1.53 -5.47
N GLN A 144 23.35 -0.88 -6.48
CA GLN A 144 24.66 -1.18 -7.08
C GLN A 144 25.51 0.09 -7.13
N ASP A 145 26.77 -0.04 -7.55
CA ASP A 145 27.69 1.11 -7.68
C ASP A 145 27.17 2.18 -8.65
N ARG A 146 26.41 1.77 -9.67
CA ARG A 146 25.86 2.64 -10.72
C ARG A 146 24.46 3.18 -10.44
N GLY A 147 23.89 2.93 -9.26
CA GLY A 147 22.55 3.40 -8.90
C GLY A 147 21.60 2.29 -8.42
N PHE A 148 20.31 2.53 -8.56
CA PHE A 148 19.27 1.57 -8.20
C PHE A 148 18.72 0.83 -9.42
N PHE A 149 18.36 -0.43 -9.20
CA PHE A 149 17.69 -1.28 -10.16
C PHE A 149 16.40 -1.82 -9.56
N LEU A 150 15.37 -1.91 -10.39
CA LEU A 150 14.08 -2.52 -9.99
C LEU A 150 14.01 -3.95 -10.51
N VAL A 151 13.51 -4.84 -9.67
CA VAL A 151 13.35 -6.27 -9.99
C VAL A 151 11.96 -6.74 -9.61
N ASN A 152 11.56 -7.92 -10.13
CA ASN A 152 10.29 -8.58 -9.75
C ASN A 152 9.03 -7.84 -10.20
N PHE A 153 8.90 -7.61 -11.50
CA PHE A 153 7.74 -6.98 -12.14
C PHE A 153 6.54 -7.92 -12.38
N GLU A 154 6.47 -9.07 -11.69
CA GLU A 154 5.40 -10.06 -11.89
C GLU A 154 3.99 -9.54 -11.55
N LYS A 155 3.92 -8.50 -10.72
CA LYS A 155 2.66 -7.84 -10.34
C LYS A 155 2.42 -6.54 -11.10
N CYS A 156 3.24 -6.27 -12.12
CA CYS A 156 3.09 -5.08 -12.94
C CYS A 156 1.72 -5.06 -13.62
N GLN A 157 1.04 -3.94 -13.50
CA GLN A 157 -0.29 -3.75 -14.07
C GLN A 157 -0.57 -2.27 -14.33
N ALA A 158 -1.51 -2.02 -15.23
CA ALA A 158 -2.07 -0.69 -15.41
C ALA A 158 -2.93 -0.30 -14.20
N ASP A 159 -2.56 0.77 -13.49
CA ASP A 159 -3.24 1.25 -12.28
C ASP A 159 -2.90 2.74 -12.04
N GLY A 160 -3.51 3.34 -11.01
CA GLY A 160 -3.13 4.66 -10.55
C GLY A 160 -1.77 4.63 -9.82
N PRO A 161 -0.87 5.60 -10.08
CA PRO A 161 0.49 5.64 -9.51
C PRO A 161 0.50 5.69 -7.99
N ILE A 162 -0.57 6.20 -7.39
CA ILE A 162 -0.68 6.35 -5.95
C ILE A 162 -0.65 5.01 -5.21
N ARG A 163 -1.01 3.92 -5.89
CA ARG A 163 -0.93 2.58 -5.29
C ARG A 163 0.49 2.19 -4.89
N ASP A 164 1.45 2.33 -5.80
CA ASP A 164 2.85 2.02 -5.50
C ASP A 164 3.46 3.04 -4.53
N LEU A 165 3.16 4.33 -4.73
CA LEU A 165 3.60 5.39 -3.82
C LEU A 165 3.11 5.13 -2.39
N TYR A 166 1.84 4.79 -2.20
CA TYR A 166 1.27 4.44 -0.90
C TYR A 166 1.99 3.24 -0.26
N LEU A 167 2.25 2.17 -1.03
CA LEU A 167 2.90 0.96 -0.51
C LEU A 167 4.28 1.25 0.06
N LEU A 168 5.13 1.99 -0.69
CA LEU A 168 6.46 2.35 -0.23
C LEU A 168 6.41 3.36 0.91
N LEU A 169 5.70 4.49 0.72
CA LEU A 169 5.66 5.58 1.71
C LEU A 169 5.14 5.09 3.07
N ARG A 170 4.02 4.36 3.09
CA ARG A 170 3.48 3.76 4.31
C ARG A 170 4.52 2.88 5.01
N LYS A 171 5.24 2.05 4.25
CA LYS A 171 6.26 1.17 4.81
C LYS A 171 7.41 1.93 5.44
N LEU A 172 7.86 3.00 4.80
CA LEU A 172 8.91 3.87 5.32
C LEU A 172 8.45 4.64 6.56
N LEU A 173 7.21 5.15 6.56
CA LEU A 173 6.61 5.81 7.71
C LEU A 173 6.45 4.88 8.91
N GLU A 174 5.95 3.64 8.71
CA GLU A 174 5.86 2.63 9.78
C GLU A 174 7.25 2.28 10.39
N LYS A 175 8.31 2.38 9.61
CA LYS A 175 9.68 2.09 10.06
C LYS A 175 10.37 3.27 10.73
N SER A 176 9.88 4.47 10.53
CA SER A 176 10.36 5.70 11.17
C SER A 176 9.36 6.28 12.19
N ASP A 177 8.48 5.44 12.71
CA ASP A 177 7.47 5.79 13.71
C ASP A 177 6.64 7.03 13.32
N TRP A 178 6.34 7.13 12.02
CA TRP A 178 5.56 8.23 11.41
C TRP A 178 6.19 9.61 11.63
N ASP A 179 7.53 9.70 11.62
CA ASP A 179 8.22 10.97 11.69
C ASP A 179 7.76 11.91 10.57
N CYS A 180 7.19 13.06 10.96
CA CYS A 180 6.59 14.02 10.01
C CYS A 180 7.63 14.61 9.06
N ASN A 181 8.79 15.01 9.58
CA ASN A 181 9.83 15.65 8.77
C ASN A 181 10.39 14.68 7.72
N ARG A 182 10.53 13.40 8.12
CA ARG A 182 10.93 12.35 7.20
C ARG A 182 9.87 12.08 6.15
N GLY A 183 8.60 12.00 6.55
CA GLY A 183 7.47 11.79 5.65
C GLY A 183 7.35 12.89 4.59
N GLU A 184 7.45 14.16 5.01
CA GLU A 184 7.43 15.32 4.11
C GLU A 184 8.62 15.30 3.13
N ALA A 185 9.83 14.97 3.62
CA ALA A 185 11.01 14.87 2.76
C ALA A 185 10.89 13.74 1.72
N LEU A 186 10.32 12.60 2.10
CA LEU A 186 10.05 11.49 1.17
C LEU A 186 9.04 11.89 0.09
N LEU A 187 7.95 12.54 0.48
CA LEU A 187 6.95 13.01 -0.45
C LEU A 187 7.51 14.09 -1.38
N ALA A 188 8.26 15.05 -0.85
CA ALA A 188 8.94 16.08 -1.64
C ALA A 188 9.95 15.46 -2.64
N ALA A 189 10.65 14.39 -2.25
CA ALA A 189 11.55 13.67 -3.17
C ALA A 189 10.80 13.05 -4.36
N TYR A 190 9.63 12.46 -4.15
CA TYR A 190 8.76 11.97 -5.22
C TYR A 190 8.29 13.13 -6.11
N GLU A 191 7.73 14.19 -5.49
CA GLU A 191 7.14 15.33 -6.19
C GLU A 191 8.15 16.19 -6.94
N SER A 192 9.43 16.13 -6.56
CA SER A 192 10.51 16.78 -7.32
C SER A 192 10.68 16.22 -8.75
N VAL A 193 10.19 15.03 -9.02
CA VAL A 193 10.25 14.36 -10.32
C VAL A 193 8.88 14.31 -10.99
N ARG A 194 7.85 13.95 -10.22
CA ARG A 194 6.45 13.86 -10.67
C ARG A 194 5.53 14.49 -9.62
N PRO A 195 5.09 15.74 -9.83
CA PRO A 195 4.13 16.40 -8.96
C PRO A 195 2.81 15.63 -8.87
N LEU A 196 2.22 15.59 -7.69
CA LEU A 196 0.90 15.01 -7.47
C LEU A 196 -0.18 16.05 -7.79
N ASN A 197 -1.18 15.64 -8.56
CA ASN A 197 -2.37 16.45 -8.75
C ASN A 197 -3.30 16.41 -7.51
N PRO A 198 -4.32 17.27 -7.41
CA PRO A 198 -5.22 17.30 -6.25
C PRO A 198 -5.93 15.96 -5.97
N PHE A 199 -6.35 15.24 -7.02
CA PHE A 199 -6.99 13.94 -6.87
C PHE A 199 -6.01 12.90 -6.30
N GLU A 200 -4.80 12.85 -6.80
CA GLU A 200 -3.75 11.95 -6.33
C GLU A 200 -3.35 12.22 -4.87
N ARG A 201 -3.30 13.50 -4.47
CA ARG A 201 -3.08 13.87 -3.06
C ARG A 201 -4.21 13.39 -2.15
N GLN A 202 -5.44 13.52 -2.62
CA GLN A 202 -6.62 13.04 -1.91
C GLN A 202 -6.63 11.50 -1.82
N ASP A 203 -6.31 10.79 -2.90
CA ASP A 203 -6.18 9.32 -2.91
C ASP A 203 -5.11 8.86 -1.90
N LEU A 204 -3.92 9.48 -1.94
CA LEU A 204 -2.84 9.15 -1.00
C LEU A 204 -3.26 9.38 0.45
N PHE A 205 -3.94 10.51 0.74
CA PHE A 205 -4.45 10.82 2.07
C PHE A 205 -5.41 9.73 2.57
N TYR A 206 -6.40 9.33 1.78
CA TYR A 206 -7.37 8.32 2.20
C TYR A 206 -6.75 6.93 2.36
N ARG A 207 -5.83 6.53 1.48
CA ARG A 207 -5.09 5.26 1.62
C ARG A 207 -4.26 5.22 2.89
N LEU A 208 -3.57 6.31 3.25
CA LEU A 208 -2.80 6.39 4.50
C LEU A 208 -3.70 6.52 5.74
N SER A 209 -4.89 7.09 5.58
CA SER A 209 -5.88 7.22 6.65
C SER A 209 -6.61 5.91 6.95
N TYR A 210 -6.79 5.03 5.97
CA TYR A 210 -7.43 3.74 6.20
C TYR A 210 -6.58 2.85 7.12
N PRO A 211 -7.15 2.25 8.19
CA PRO A 211 -6.39 1.47 9.17
C PRO A 211 -6.07 0.04 8.68
N GLU A 212 -5.47 -0.07 7.51
CA GLU A 212 -5.13 -1.34 6.85
C GLU A 212 -4.22 -2.23 7.71
N LYS A 213 -3.37 -1.61 8.53
CA LYS A 213 -2.46 -2.37 9.42
C LYS A 213 -3.23 -3.16 10.47
N LEU A 214 -4.27 -2.58 11.06
CA LEU A 214 -5.13 -3.30 11.99
C LEU A 214 -5.80 -4.49 11.28
N TRP A 215 -6.38 -4.23 10.09
CA TRP A 215 -6.99 -5.31 9.32
C TRP A 215 -5.99 -6.44 9.03
N LYS A 216 -4.76 -6.14 8.62
CA LYS A 216 -3.70 -7.15 8.39
C LYS A 216 -3.38 -7.96 9.65
N ILE A 217 -3.31 -7.32 10.82
CA ILE A 217 -3.07 -8.01 12.09
C ILE A 217 -4.22 -8.96 12.42
N VAL A 218 -5.46 -8.47 12.32
CA VAL A 218 -6.68 -9.24 12.61
C VAL A 218 -6.86 -10.39 11.63
N ASN A 219 -6.70 -10.12 10.33
CA ASN A 219 -6.83 -11.12 9.29
C ASN A 219 -5.77 -12.22 9.43
N PHE A 220 -4.53 -11.86 9.72
CA PHE A 220 -3.47 -12.84 9.98
C PHE A 220 -3.79 -13.70 11.20
N TYR A 221 -4.28 -13.10 12.28
CA TYR A 221 -4.61 -13.83 13.50
C TYR A 221 -5.71 -14.88 13.31
N TYR A 222 -6.77 -14.52 12.59
CA TYR A 222 -7.94 -15.40 12.44
C TYR A 222 -7.90 -16.31 11.22
N ASN A 223 -7.19 -15.96 10.17
CA ASN A 223 -7.27 -16.63 8.86
C ASN A 223 -5.94 -17.27 8.41
N SER A 224 -4.82 -17.04 9.11
CA SER A 224 -3.59 -17.73 8.73
C SER A 224 -3.61 -19.16 9.32
N GLY A 225 -3.61 -20.16 8.48
CA GLY A 225 -3.43 -21.57 8.90
C GLY A 225 -2.02 -21.92 9.38
N LYS A 226 -1.15 -20.90 9.59
CA LYS A 226 0.22 -21.09 10.08
C LYS A 226 0.24 -21.22 11.59
N ALA A 227 1.22 -21.99 12.09
CA ALA A 227 1.46 -22.09 13.53
C ALA A 227 1.46 -20.70 14.17
N TRP A 228 0.56 -20.50 15.10
CA TRP A 228 0.30 -19.21 15.70
C TRP A 228 1.36 -18.87 16.75
N ILE A 229 1.95 -17.69 16.61
CA ILE A 229 2.88 -17.13 17.59
C ILE A 229 2.19 -15.91 18.22
N PRO A 230 1.59 -16.07 19.43
CA PRO A 230 0.80 -15.03 20.09
C PRO A 230 1.56 -13.72 20.28
N GLU A 231 2.80 -13.84 20.73
CA GLU A 231 3.69 -12.72 21.06
C GLU A 231 3.91 -11.78 19.88
N LYS A 232 4.21 -12.32 18.69
CA LYS A 232 4.42 -11.49 17.49
C LYS A 232 3.18 -10.70 17.05
N ASN A 233 1.99 -11.22 17.31
CA ASN A 233 0.76 -10.48 16.97
C ASN A 233 0.50 -9.37 17.96
N GLN A 234 0.82 -9.60 19.24
CA GLN A 234 0.74 -8.59 20.28
C GLN A 234 1.73 -7.46 20.04
N GLU A 235 3.00 -7.77 19.79
CA GLU A 235 4.02 -6.77 19.43
C GLU A 235 3.59 -5.89 18.24
N LYS A 236 2.97 -6.49 17.22
CA LYS A 236 2.46 -5.74 16.05
C LYS A 236 1.31 -4.82 16.42
N LEU A 237 0.41 -5.27 17.30
CA LEU A 237 -0.72 -4.46 17.77
C LEU A 237 -0.23 -3.32 18.66
N ASP A 238 0.66 -3.59 19.61
CA ASP A 238 1.20 -2.58 20.51
C ASP A 238 1.97 -1.51 19.72
N ARG A 239 2.80 -1.92 18.77
CA ARG A 239 3.49 -0.96 17.88
C ARG A 239 2.53 -0.13 17.02
N LEU A 240 1.43 -0.71 16.54
CA LEU A 240 0.40 0.04 15.82
C LEU A 240 -0.18 1.14 16.72
N LEU A 241 -0.50 0.81 17.98
CA LEU A 241 -1.10 1.73 18.94
C LEU A 241 -0.11 2.84 19.36
N GLU A 242 1.15 2.50 19.57
CA GLU A 242 2.21 3.47 19.88
C GLU A 242 2.39 4.50 18.77
N GLN A 243 2.26 4.07 17.51
CA GLN A 243 2.43 4.92 16.33
C GLN A 243 1.19 5.77 15.99
N GLU A 244 0.03 5.49 16.58
CA GLU A 244 -1.25 6.08 16.16
C GLU A 244 -1.29 7.62 16.30
N THR A 245 -0.72 8.16 17.36
CA THR A 245 -0.65 9.62 17.57
C THR A 245 0.21 10.31 16.52
N ALA A 246 1.38 9.72 16.20
CA ALA A 246 2.28 10.24 15.18
C ALA A 246 1.67 10.10 13.78
N ARG A 247 1.00 8.96 13.48
CA ARG A 247 0.24 8.76 12.25
C ARG A 247 -0.80 9.87 12.05
N LYS A 248 -1.63 10.12 13.04
CA LYS A 248 -2.67 11.16 12.98
C LYS A 248 -2.08 12.56 12.80
N LYS A 249 -0.91 12.84 13.41
CA LYS A 249 -0.20 14.10 13.20
C LYS A 249 0.25 14.25 11.75
N PHE A 250 0.87 13.23 11.16
CA PHE A 250 1.29 13.24 9.77
C PHE A 250 0.09 13.40 8.81
N LEU A 251 -1.01 12.71 9.05
CA LEU A 251 -2.22 12.81 8.23
C LEU A 251 -2.83 14.22 8.24
N ARG A 252 -2.69 14.98 9.34
CA ARG A 252 -3.15 16.39 9.36
C ARG A 252 -2.33 17.29 8.44
N ILE A 253 -1.02 16.99 8.29
CA ILE A 253 -0.13 17.73 7.37
C ILE A 253 -0.49 17.37 5.91
N LEU A 254 -0.80 16.10 5.66
CA LEU A 254 -1.11 15.61 4.32
C LEU A 254 -2.53 15.95 3.85
N ARG A 255 -3.40 16.36 4.76
CA ARG A 255 -4.82 16.63 4.44
C ARG A 255 -4.94 17.67 3.33
N PRO A 256 -5.71 17.34 2.23
CA PRO A 256 -5.96 18.27 1.12
C PRO A 256 -6.73 19.51 1.56
#